data_b3774c5dac7050cd7dceb3bdefd72352
#
_entry.id   b3774c5dac7050cd7dceb3bdefd72352
#
_cell.length_a   1.000
_cell.length_b   1.000
_cell.length_c   1.000
_cell.angle_alpha   90.00
_cell.angle_beta   90.00
_cell.angle_gamma   90.00
#
_symmetry.space_group_name_H-M   'P 1'
#
loop_
_entity.id
_entity.type
_entity.pdbx_description
1 polymer ?
#
loop_
_entity_poly.entity_id
_entity_poly.type
_entity_poly.pdbx_seq_one_letter_code
_entity_poly.pdbx_strand_id
1 'polypeptide(L)'
;CLGVLQHTPNTLDSIKELNRVLKRGGFLIIDHYKHHIGHYLSLYLVYWYLIKNLPKSIQAKVTNFLTRAFFPIHWHFRKNKIIQYILRRISPISFYYGIFELSKEQHFEWSMLDTHDKNTDYYKRHYTTKKFNSLLKQNFNFASCKVYERGNGLECIAIK
;
A
#
# COMPACT_ATOMS: atom_id res chain seq x y z
N CYS A 1 0.02 10.00 -10.83
CA CYS A 1 0.32 9.97 -9.39
C CYS A 1 -0.06 8.60 -8.85
N LEU A 2 0.92 7.68 -8.78
CA LEU A 2 0.72 6.30 -8.37
C LEU A 2 1.50 6.02 -7.08
N GLY A 3 0.90 5.27 -6.13
CA GLY A 3 1.51 4.90 -4.85
C GLY A 3 1.63 6.06 -3.84
N VAL A 4 0.92 7.18 -4.01
CA VAL A 4 1.14 8.41 -3.21
C VAL A 4 -0.11 8.84 -2.43
N LEU A 5 -1.27 8.86 -3.06
CA LEU A 5 -2.47 9.51 -2.51
C LEU A 5 -2.92 8.93 -1.16
N GLN A 6 -2.77 7.63 -0.96
CA GLN A 6 -3.09 6.94 0.29
C GLN A 6 -2.22 7.35 1.47
N HIS A 7 -1.06 7.95 1.20
CA HIS A 7 -0.08 8.41 2.20
C HIS A 7 -0.18 9.92 2.47
N THR A 8 -1.14 10.61 1.85
CA THR A 8 -1.34 12.04 2.06
C THR A 8 -2.26 12.34 3.25
N PRO A 9 -2.11 13.51 3.89
CA PRO A 9 -3.02 13.94 4.98
C PRO A 9 -4.47 13.99 4.54
N ASN A 10 -4.73 14.43 3.31
CA ASN A 10 -6.08 14.52 2.73
C ASN A 10 -6.04 14.16 1.24
N THR A 11 -6.62 13.01 0.91
CA THR A 11 -6.69 12.52 -0.47
C THR A 11 -7.44 13.48 -1.40
N LEU A 12 -8.55 14.08 -0.94
CA LEU A 12 -9.36 14.98 -1.77
C LEU A 12 -8.58 16.24 -2.15
N ASP A 13 -7.90 16.86 -1.17
CA ASP A 13 -7.12 18.08 -1.43
C ASP A 13 -5.94 17.79 -2.35
N SER A 14 -5.30 16.64 -2.19
CA SER A 14 -4.24 16.20 -3.11
C SER A 14 -4.75 16.05 -4.54
N ILE A 15 -5.94 15.44 -4.74
CA ILE A 15 -6.55 15.30 -6.07
C ILE A 15 -6.98 16.67 -6.62
N LYS A 16 -7.46 17.60 -5.78
CA LYS A 16 -7.76 18.99 -6.22
C LYS A 16 -6.54 19.67 -6.80
N GLU A 17 -5.37 19.55 -6.16
CA GLU A 17 -4.13 20.13 -6.66
C GLU A 17 -3.66 19.48 -7.97
N LEU A 18 -3.76 18.15 -8.08
CA LEU A 18 -3.49 17.45 -9.34
C LEU A 18 -4.43 17.93 -10.46
N ASN A 19 -5.72 18.07 -10.16
CA ASN A 19 -6.69 18.59 -11.12
C ASN A 19 -6.44 20.07 -11.47
N ARG A 20 -5.97 20.90 -10.51
CA ARG A 20 -5.65 22.30 -10.77
C ARG A 20 -4.58 22.44 -11.84
N VAL A 21 -3.51 21.66 -11.76
CA VAL A 21 -2.39 21.72 -12.71
C VAL A 21 -2.65 20.98 -14.01
N LEU A 22 -3.69 20.14 -14.08
CA LEU A 22 -4.04 19.38 -15.27
C LEU A 22 -4.65 20.31 -16.34
N LYS A 23 -4.15 20.24 -17.56
CA LYS A 23 -4.69 20.97 -18.72
C LYS A 23 -6.03 20.38 -19.15
N ARG A 24 -6.87 21.19 -19.81
CA ARG A 24 -8.10 20.69 -20.49
C ARG A 24 -7.72 19.64 -21.55
N GLY A 25 -8.45 18.54 -21.57
CA GLY A 25 -8.14 17.38 -22.39
C GLY A 25 -7.01 16.50 -21.87
N GLY A 26 -6.37 16.89 -20.76
CA GLY A 26 -5.29 16.11 -20.14
C GLY A 26 -5.80 14.89 -19.37
N PHE A 27 -4.93 13.90 -19.24
CA PHE A 27 -5.22 12.66 -18.51
C PHE A 27 -4.69 12.73 -17.08
N LEU A 28 -5.52 12.35 -16.12
CA LEU A 28 -5.14 12.12 -14.73
C LEU A 28 -5.19 10.61 -14.47
N ILE A 29 -4.05 10.02 -14.14
CA ILE A 29 -3.93 8.62 -13.75
C ILE A 29 -3.49 8.58 -12.29
N ILE A 30 -4.34 8.04 -11.43
CA ILE A 30 -4.11 7.95 -9.98
C ILE A 30 -4.47 6.57 -9.46
N ASP A 31 -3.84 6.15 -8.36
CA ASP A 31 -4.23 4.95 -7.62
C ASP A 31 -4.54 5.26 -6.15
N HIS A 32 -5.18 4.30 -5.51
CA HIS A 32 -5.47 4.33 -4.08
C HIS A 32 -5.62 2.93 -3.50
N TYR A 33 -5.27 2.74 -2.23
CA TYR A 33 -5.48 1.45 -1.57
C TYR A 33 -6.96 1.11 -1.45
N LYS A 34 -7.31 -0.12 -1.87
CA LYS A 34 -8.64 -0.66 -1.69
C LYS A 34 -8.84 -1.17 -0.27
N HIS A 35 -9.98 -0.87 0.29
CA HIS A 35 -10.41 -1.42 1.58
C HIS A 35 -10.71 -2.92 1.44
N HIS A 36 -10.02 -3.75 2.22
CA HIS A 36 -10.24 -5.19 2.30
C HIS A 36 -10.52 -5.61 3.74
N ILE A 37 -11.58 -6.39 3.96
CA ILE A 37 -11.92 -6.96 5.27
C ILE A 37 -10.75 -7.80 5.83
N GLY A 38 -9.99 -8.47 4.96
CA GLY A 38 -8.82 -9.24 5.34
C GLY A 38 -7.71 -8.47 6.07
N HIS A 39 -7.67 -7.13 5.98
CA HIS A 39 -6.75 -6.31 6.76
C HIS A 39 -7.04 -6.39 8.27
N TYR A 40 -8.31 -6.49 8.66
CA TYR A 40 -8.70 -6.57 10.07
C TYR A 40 -8.48 -7.96 10.69
N LEU A 41 -8.29 -8.98 9.86
CA LEU A 41 -8.03 -10.36 10.29
C LEU A 41 -6.54 -10.68 10.41
N SER A 42 -5.66 -9.67 10.38
CA SER A 42 -4.22 -9.86 10.50
C SER A 42 -3.64 -9.04 11.65
N LEU A 43 -2.58 -9.53 12.27
CA LEU A 43 -1.83 -8.81 13.30
C LEU A 43 -1.10 -7.58 12.75
N TYR A 44 -1.13 -7.38 11.45
CA TYR A 44 -0.51 -6.24 10.78
C TYR A 44 -0.90 -4.89 11.41
N LEU A 45 -2.19 -4.67 11.72
CA LEU A 45 -2.64 -3.40 12.31
C LEU A 45 -2.02 -3.15 13.70
N VAL A 46 -1.79 -4.22 14.46
CA VAL A 46 -1.11 -4.12 15.77
C VAL A 46 0.34 -3.69 15.58
N TYR A 47 1.07 -4.35 14.66
CA TYR A 47 2.47 -3.99 14.36
C TYR A 47 2.58 -2.56 13.83
N TRP A 48 1.72 -2.20 12.86
CA TRP A 48 1.68 -0.85 12.32
C TRP A 48 1.42 0.19 13.42
N TYR A 49 0.42 -0.02 14.28
CA TYR A 49 0.11 0.92 15.36
C TYR A 49 1.27 1.09 16.35
N LEU A 50 1.92 0.00 16.73
CA LEU A 50 3.05 0.02 17.64
C LEU A 50 4.27 0.70 17.01
N ILE A 51 4.62 0.33 15.79
CA ILE A 51 5.86 0.78 15.14
C ILE A 51 5.76 2.23 14.67
N LYS A 52 4.64 2.66 14.06
CA LYS A 52 4.51 4.04 13.56
C LYS A 52 4.61 5.10 14.65
N ASN A 53 4.30 4.74 15.89
CA ASN A 53 4.36 5.66 17.04
C ASN A 53 5.75 5.69 17.72
N LEU A 54 6.69 4.87 17.28
CA LEU A 54 8.07 4.93 17.76
C LEU A 54 8.82 6.14 17.17
N PRO A 55 9.88 6.62 17.84
CA PRO A 55 10.79 7.59 17.24
C PRO A 55 11.35 7.07 15.90
N LYS A 56 11.48 7.95 14.90
CA LYS A 56 11.94 7.56 13.53
C LYS A 56 13.27 6.80 13.53
N SER A 57 14.21 7.18 14.43
CA SER A 57 15.49 6.49 14.57
C SER A 57 15.36 5.04 15.06
N ILE A 58 14.29 4.72 15.78
CA ILE A 58 14.01 3.38 16.31
C ILE A 58 13.20 2.57 15.29
N GLN A 59 12.30 3.20 14.55
CA GLN A 59 11.47 2.53 13.55
C GLN A 59 12.30 1.68 12.58
N ALA A 60 13.36 2.25 11.99
CA ALA A 60 14.24 1.53 11.07
C ALA A 60 14.95 0.33 11.75
N LYS A 61 15.41 0.51 12.98
CA LYS A 61 16.06 -0.58 13.73
C LYS A 61 15.10 -1.72 14.01
N VAL A 62 13.87 -1.41 14.44
CA VAL A 62 12.83 -2.40 14.74
C VAL A 62 12.39 -3.14 13.48
N THR A 63 12.08 -2.44 12.40
CA THR A 63 11.67 -3.09 11.14
C THR A 63 12.77 -3.95 10.54
N ASN A 64 14.03 -3.52 10.61
CA ASN A 64 15.18 -4.30 10.17
C ASN A 64 15.36 -5.57 11.03
N PHE A 65 15.26 -5.44 12.35
CA PHE A 65 15.32 -6.60 13.25
C PHE A 65 14.20 -7.61 12.95
N LEU A 66 12.96 -7.13 12.83
CA LEU A 66 11.82 -7.99 12.51
C LEU A 66 12.01 -8.69 11.15
N THR A 67 12.50 -7.96 10.14
CA THR A 67 12.75 -8.57 8.82
C THR A 67 13.82 -9.65 8.92
N ARG A 68 14.94 -9.40 9.61
CA ARG A 68 16.00 -10.40 9.81
C ARG A 68 15.50 -11.65 10.55
N ALA A 69 14.62 -11.48 11.56
CA ALA A 69 14.09 -12.58 12.36
C ALA A 69 13.07 -13.42 11.59
N PHE A 70 12.17 -12.80 10.83
CA PHE A 70 11.04 -13.49 10.18
C PHE A 70 11.32 -13.90 8.72
N PHE A 71 12.22 -13.22 8.01
CA PHE A 71 12.53 -13.54 6.62
C PHE A 71 12.99 -15.00 6.41
N PRO A 72 13.87 -15.59 7.24
CA PRO A 72 14.27 -17.00 7.07
C PRO A 72 13.09 -17.98 7.08
N ILE A 73 12.10 -17.71 7.93
CA ILE A 73 10.89 -18.54 8.04
C ILE A 73 10.07 -18.44 6.74
N HIS A 74 9.81 -17.21 6.29
CA HIS A 74 9.12 -16.98 5.02
C HIS A 74 9.87 -17.58 3.84
N TRP A 75 11.21 -17.44 3.82
CA TRP A 75 12.04 -17.99 2.76
C TRP A 75 12.03 -19.52 2.73
N HIS A 76 12.07 -20.15 3.89
CA HIS A 76 11.98 -21.61 3.99
C HIS A 76 10.67 -22.14 3.39
N PHE A 77 9.56 -21.51 3.75
CA PHE A 77 8.23 -21.91 3.28
C PHE A 77 7.75 -21.16 2.00
N ARG A 78 8.64 -20.49 1.26
CA ARG A 78 8.28 -19.59 0.16
C ARG A 78 7.42 -20.20 -0.94
N LYS A 79 7.53 -21.50 -1.19
CA LYS A 79 6.76 -22.24 -2.20
C LYS A 79 5.43 -22.79 -1.66
N ASN A 80 5.24 -22.86 -0.35
CA ASN A 80 4.04 -23.39 0.26
C ASN A 80 2.97 -22.30 0.45
N LYS A 81 1.96 -22.30 -0.42
CA LYS A 81 0.90 -21.27 -0.44
C LYS A 81 0.09 -21.21 0.86
N ILE A 82 -0.19 -22.36 1.50
CA ILE A 82 -0.99 -22.45 2.72
C ILE A 82 -0.21 -21.84 3.89
N ILE A 83 1.03 -22.25 4.08
CA ILE A 83 1.88 -21.70 5.15
C ILE A 83 2.10 -20.20 4.93
N GLN A 84 2.38 -19.76 3.69
CA GLN A 84 2.51 -18.34 3.39
C GLN A 84 1.23 -17.53 3.66
N TYR A 85 0.06 -18.13 3.43
CA TYR A 85 -1.22 -17.48 3.76
C TYR A 85 -1.35 -17.24 5.27
N ILE A 86 -0.94 -18.20 6.10
CA ILE A 86 -0.95 -18.07 7.56
C ILE A 86 0.11 -17.07 8.02
N LEU A 87 1.35 -17.23 7.54
CA LEU A 87 2.46 -16.33 7.88
C LEU A 87 2.15 -14.87 7.59
N ARG A 88 1.54 -14.55 6.45
CA ARG A 88 1.14 -13.18 6.10
C ARG A 88 0.13 -12.54 7.06
N ARG A 89 -0.59 -13.35 7.85
CA ARG A 89 -1.55 -12.84 8.83
C ARG A 89 -0.95 -12.59 10.21
N ILE A 90 0.08 -13.35 10.57
CA ILE A 90 0.69 -13.29 11.90
C ILE A 90 2.06 -12.60 11.91
N SER A 91 2.75 -12.57 10.78
CA SER A 91 4.08 -12.00 10.67
C SER A 91 4.05 -10.48 10.50
N PRO A 92 5.00 -9.75 11.12
CA PRO A 92 5.13 -8.31 10.97
C PRO A 92 5.69 -7.87 9.62
N ILE A 93 6.31 -8.78 8.85
CA ILE A 93 7.03 -8.43 7.64
C ILE A 93 6.18 -8.55 6.39
N SER A 94 6.56 -7.81 5.36
CA SER A 94 6.10 -8.00 3.98
C SER A 94 6.98 -9.04 3.30
N PHE A 95 6.35 -10.02 2.66
CA PHE A 95 7.07 -11.04 1.90
C PHE A 95 6.31 -11.40 0.63
N TYR A 96 7.01 -11.32 -0.50
CA TYR A 96 6.50 -11.65 -1.82
C TYR A 96 7.45 -12.64 -2.50
N TYR A 97 6.90 -13.70 -3.08
CA TYR A 97 7.66 -14.68 -3.82
C TYR A 97 6.93 -15.06 -5.11
N GLY A 98 7.68 -15.17 -6.21
CA GLY A 98 7.14 -15.56 -7.51
C GLY A 98 6.46 -14.44 -8.30
N ILE A 99 6.60 -13.17 -7.89
CA ILE A 99 6.16 -12.00 -8.67
C ILE A 99 7.25 -11.61 -9.68
N PHE A 100 8.50 -11.61 -9.23
CA PHE A 100 9.69 -11.37 -10.05
C PHE A 100 10.73 -12.46 -9.81
N GLU A 101 11.59 -12.69 -10.79
CA GLU A 101 12.76 -13.58 -10.67
C GLU A 101 13.88 -12.83 -9.94
N LEU A 102 13.89 -12.93 -8.62
CA LEU A 102 14.87 -12.27 -7.76
C LEU A 102 15.69 -13.30 -6.99
N SER A 103 16.95 -12.95 -6.69
CA SER A 103 17.80 -13.72 -5.77
C SER A 103 17.23 -13.66 -4.34
N LYS A 104 17.77 -14.50 -3.46
CA LYS A 104 17.40 -14.48 -2.04
C LYS A 104 17.70 -13.13 -1.38
N GLU A 105 18.85 -12.58 -1.71
CA GLU A 105 19.34 -11.29 -1.22
C GLU A 105 18.42 -10.15 -1.66
N GLN A 106 18.05 -10.13 -2.94
CA GLN A 106 17.12 -9.14 -3.49
C GLN A 106 15.72 -9.26 -2.86
N HIS A 107 15.23 -10.49 -2.63
CA HIS A 107 13.97 -10.70 -1.88
C HIS A 107 14.09 -10.20 -0.44
N PHE A 108 15.24 -10.38 0.21
CA PHE A 108 15.47 -9.87 1.56
C PHE A 108 15.46 -8.34 1.59
N GLU A 109 16.16 -7.69 0.68
CA GLU A 109 16.19 -6.22 0.56
C GLU A 109 14.79 -5.66 0.28
N TRP A 110 14.07 -6.25 -0.66
CA TRP A 110 12.68 -5.86 -0.92
C TRP A 110 11.80 -6.03 0.31
N SER A 111 11.88 -7.19 0.98
CA SER A 111 11.13 -7.41 2.23
C SER A 111 11.48 -6.38 3.30
N MET A 112 12.74 -5.98 3.40
CA MET A 112 13.20 -4.98 4.36
C MET A 112 12.61 -3.60 4.08
N LEU A 113 12.68 -3.14 2.83
CA LEU A 113 12.16 -1.85 2.39
C LEU A 113 10.62 -1.79 2.56
N ASP A 114 9.92 -2.80 2.04
CA ASP A 114 8.46 -2.83 2.08
C ASP A 114 7.91 -3.06 3.51
N THR A 115 8.64 -3.80 4.36
CA THR A 115 8.30 -3.93 5.78
C THR A 115 8.43 -2.60 6.51
N HIS A 116 9.47 -1.84 6.20
CA HIS A 116 9.67 -0.51 6.78
C HIS A 116 8.52 0.41 6.34
N ASP A 117 8.30 0.57 5.05
CA ASP A 117 7.24 1.40 4.49
C ASP A 117 5.87 1.02 5.06
N LYS A 118 5.52 -0.27 5.01
CA LYS A 118 4.26 -0.79 5.52
C LYS A 118 3.99 -0.46 6.99
N ASN A 119 5.00 -0.49 7.86
CA ASN A 119 4.82 -0.34 9.31
C ASN A 119 5.09 1.09 9.82
N THR A 120 5.72 1.97 9.03
CA THR A 120 6.08 3.33 9.47
C THR A 120 5.23 4.42 8.83
N ASP A 121 4.48 4.07 7.81
CA ASP A 121 3.58 4.99 7.11
C ASP A 121 2.54 5.58 8.07
N TYR A 122 2.56 6.92 8.21
CA TYR A 122 1.71 7.63 9.16
C TYR A 122 0.26 7.71 8.68
N TYR A 123 0.06 8.02 7.38
CA TYR A 123 -1.26 8.07 6.76
C TYR A 123 -1.46 6.82 5.91
N LYS A 124 -2.40 5.98 6.29
CA LYS A 124 -2.73 4.77 5.54
C LYS A 124 -4.22 4.72 5.28
N ARG A 125 -4.61 5.38 4.22
CA ARG A 125 -6.02 5.51 3.85
C ARG A 125 -6.44 4.40 2.90
N HIS A 126 -7.65 3.88 3.11
CA HIS A 126 -8.24 2.87 2.25
C HIS A 126 -9.64 3.34 1.85
N TYR A 127 -9.98 3.17 0.59
CA TYR A 127 -11.32 3.43 0.08
C TYR A 127 -11.99 2.17 -0.43
N THR A 128 -13.32 2.07 -0.24
CA THR A 128 -14.11 1.16 -1.06
C THR A 128 -14.25 1.75 -2.45
N THR A 129 -14.45 0.91 -3.47
CA THR A 129 -14.67 1.35 -4.86
C THR A 129 -15.81 2.37 -4.95
N LYS A 130 -16.91 2.13 -4.19
CA LYS A 130 -18.06 3.04 -4.12
C LYS A 130 -17.67 4.41 -3.56
N LYS A 131 -16.96 4.45 -2.42
CA LYS A 131 -16.54 5.72 -1.79
C LYS A 131 -15.57 6.50 -2.68
N PHE A 132 -14.62 5.82 -3.33
CA PHE A 132 -13.66 6.48 -4.21
C PHE A 132 -14.34 7.07 -5.45
N ASN A 133 -15.24 6.30 -6.09
CA ASN A 133 -16.07 6.80 -7.19
C ASN A 133 -16.91 8.01 -6.78
N SER A 134 -17.57 7.96 -5.62
CA SER A 134 -18.38 9.07 -5.12
C SER A 134 -17.53 10.31 -4.87
N LEU A 135 -16.35 10.17 -4.26
CA LEU A 135 -15.41 11.26 -4.01
C LEU A 135 -15.03 11.95 -5.32
N LEU A 136 -14.72 11.19 -6.36
CA LEU A 136 -14.33 11.76 -7.65
C LEU A 136 -15.51 12.45 -8.34
N LYS A 137 -16.68 11.81 -8.42
CA LYS A 137 -17.86 12.34 -9.11
C LYS A 137 -18.47 13.58 -8.44
N GLN A 138 -18.42 13.64 -7.12
CA GLN A 138 -19.02 14.76 -6.37
C GLN A 138 -18.14 16.01 -6.33
N ASN A 139 -16.85 15.86 -6.48
CA ASN A 139 -15.91 16.97 -6.30
C ASN A 139 -15.23 17.45 -7.58
N PHE A 140 -15.39 16.73 -8.71
CA PHE A 140 -14.71 17.05 -9.96
C PHE A 140 -15.64 16.88 -11.16
N ASN A 141 -15.54 17.81 -12.11
CA ASN A 141 -16.25 17.78 -13.40
C ASN A 141 -15.32 17.23 -14.48
N PHE A 142 -14.91 15.97 -14.37
CA PHE A 142 -14.15 15.32 -15.43
C PHE A 142 -15.03 14.99 -16.62
N ALA A 143 -14.53 15.19 -17.84
CA ALA A 143 -15.21 14.78 -19.08
C ALA A 143 -15.39 13.25 -19.12
N SER A 144 -14.45 12.51 -18.55
CA SER A 144 -14.53 11.06 -18.33
C SER A 144 -13.81 10.70 -17.04
N CYS A 145 -14.37 9.77 -16.28
CA CYS A 145 -13.72 9.25 -15.06
C CYS A 145 -14.12 7.79 -14.87
N LYS A 146 -13.13 6.90 -14.94
CA LYS A 146 -13.31 5.45 -14.77
C LYS A 146 -12.41 4.95 -13.66
N VAL A 147 -12.99 4.19 -12.72
CA VAL A 147 -12.25 3.53 -11.64
C VAL A 147 -12.26 2.03 -11.88
N TYR A 148 -11.08 1.44 -11.80
CA TYR A 148 -10.83 0.00 -11.97
C TYR A 148 -10.26 -0.57 -10.67
N GLU A 149 -10.55 -1.84 -10.41
CA GLU A 149 -9.90 -2.61 -9.34
C GLU A 149 -8.71 -3.36 -9.94
N ARG A 150 -7.51 -2.84 -9.75
CA ARG A 150 -6.26 -3.39 -10.29
C ARG A 150 -5.09 -3.17 -9.33
N GLY A 151 -4.00 -3.90 -9.55
CA GLY A 151 -2.75 -3.73 -8.82
C GLY A 151 -2.95 -3.71 -7.31
N ASN A 152 -2.53 -2.63 -6.68
CA ASN A 152 -2.61 -2.44 -5.22
C ASN A 152 -4.01 -2.02 -4.73
N GLY A 153 -4.99 -1.91 -5.62
CA GLY A 153 -6.32 -1.61 -5.17
C GLY A 153 -7.24 -0.95 -6.18
N LEU A 154 -7.29 0.37 -6.19
CA LEU A 154 -8.16 1.18 -7.05
C LEU A 154 -7.29 2.04 -7.97
N GLU A 155 -7.50 1.93 -9.26
CA GLU A 155 -6.89 2.80 -10.26
C GLU A 155 -7.97 3.67 -10.89
N CYS A 156 -7.70 4.95 -11.06
CA CYS A 156 -8.58 5.87 -11.77
C CYS A 156 -7.88 6.49 -12.97
N ILE A 157 -8.58 6.50 -14.09
CA ILE A 157 -8.22 7.28 -15.28
C ILE A 157 -9.33 8.30 -15.51
N ALA A 158 -8.97 9.58 -15.44
CA ALA A 158 -9.89 10.69 -15.67
C ALA A 158 -9.35 11.63 -16.75
N ILE A 159 -10.26 12.30 -17.46
CA ILE A 159 -9.98 13.31 -18.49
C ILE A 159 -10.65 14.62 -18.05
N LYS A 160 -9.86 15.70 -18.01
CA LYS A 160 -10.36 17.04 -17.66
C LYS A 160 -11.03 17.72 -18.83
#